data_4fecbe9528e175c12500631341b3c25e
#
_entry.id   4fecbe9528e175c12500631341b3c25e
#
_cell.length_a   1.000
_cell.length_b   1.000
_cell.length_c   1.000
_cell.angle_alpha   90.00
_cell.angle_beta   90.00
_cell.angle_gamma   90.00
#
_symmetry.space_group_name_H-M   'P 1'
#
loop_
_entity.id
_entity.type
_entity.pdbx_description
1 polymer ?
#
loop_
_entity_poly.entity_id
_entity_poly.type
_entity_poly.pdbx_seq_one_letter_code
_entity_poly.pdbx_strand_id
1 'polypeptide(L)'
;MKKLFLMSLVFLSTMLSAQNPVEIKLWPNGAPNSNHMTQQVENGPLYVAEPTLTVYLAKEGNGMAIVACPGGGYTHLAMQHEGHDMANWFNSQGITYAVLTYRMPNGNNEVPLSDAQQALRIMRQHADEWNIRQLGIMGASAGGHLASTVATHFTDAATRPDFQILFYPVVTMDPTYTHMGSHDNLLGKNPSKALEQKYSNELQVTPQTPPAFIMHSSDDDTVPVANSVNYYLALVKNKVPACLHTYPIGDHGWGFRDSFTYKRQWTGELEKWLREINNK
;
A
#
# COMPACT_ATOMS: atom_id res chain seq x y z
N MET A 1 53.68 3.40 45.52
CA MET A 1 52.79 4.36 44.81
C MET A 1 52.33 3.71 43.53
N LYS A 2 51.12 3.12 43.52
CA LYS A 2 50.50 2.51 42.28
C LYS A 2 49.69 3.58 41.59
N LYS A 3 50.09 3.96 40.36
CA LYS A 3 49.33 4.89 39.49
C LYS A 3 48.18 4.12 38.88
N LEU A 4 46.94 4.49 39.21
CA LEU A 4 45.74 4.03 38.59
C LEU A 4 45.54 4.81 37.29
N PHE A 5 45.58 4.14 36.12
CA PHE A 5 45.22 4.73 34.82
C PHE A 5 43.72 4.58 34.65
N LEU A 6 42.98 5.70 34.71
CA LEU A 6 41.56 5.76 34.40
C LEU A 6 41.45 5.89 32.89
N MET A 7 40.99 4.83 32.23
CA MET A 7 40.70 4.82 30.80
C MET A 7 39.27 5.31 30.61
N SER A 8 39.08 6.59 30.19
CA SER A 8 37.78 7.15 29.85
C SER A 8 37.32 6.59 28.51
N LEU A 9 36.30 5.74 28.57
CA LEU A 9 35.58 5.28 27.38
C LEU A 9 34.68 6.41 26.88
N VAL A 10 35.06 7.08 25.80
CA VAL A 10 34.20 8.06 25.11
C VAL A 10 33.24 7.26 24.26
N PHE A 11 31.97 7.17 24.70
CA PHE A 11 30.89 6.71 23.85
C PHE A 11 30.59 7.79 22.83
N LEU A 12 31.04 7.61 21.60
CA LEU A 12 30.62 8.41 20.46
C LEU A 12 29.22 7.94 20.06
N SER A 13 28.18 8.61 20.58
CA SER A 13 26.82 8.44 20.08
C SER A 13 26.75 9.04 18.69
N THR A 14 26.85 8.22 17.66
CA THR A 14 26.47 8.62 16.29
C THR A 14 24.99 8.90 16.30
N MET A 15 24.62 10.18 16.29
CA MET A 15 23.25 10.60 15.98
C MET A 15 22.95 10.08 14.57
N LEU A 16 22.08 9.07 14.45
CA LEU A 16 21.52 8.64 13.18
C LEU A 16 20.64 9.79 12.68
N SER A 17 21.18 10.62 11.79
CA SER A 17 20.37 11.56 11.04
C SER A 17 19.44 10.75 10.11
N ALA A 18 18.15 10.82 10.32
CA ALA A 18 17.19 10.28 9.36
C ALA A 18 17.42 11.00 8.02
N GLN A 19 17.59 10.22 6.96
CA GLN A 19 17.71 10.76 5.62
C GLN A 19 16.38 11.44 5.25
N ASN A 20 16.43 12.69 4.73
CA ASN A 20 15.21 13.34 4.27
C ASN A 20 14.57 12.50 3.15
N PRO A 21 13.25 12.35 3.14
CA PRO A 21 12.59 11.62 2.07
C PRO A 21 12.80 12.31 0.72
N VAL A 22 12.85 11.50 -0.35
CA VAL A 22 12.92 11.97 -1.73
C VAL A 22 11.50 12.10 -2.27
N GLU A 23 11.09 13.29 -2.72
CA GLU A 23 9.80 13.49 -3.35
C GLU A 23 9.94 13.51 -4.88
N ILE A 24 9.12 12.70 -5.56
CA ILE A 24 9.17 12.54 -7.01
C ILE A 24 7.77 12.78 -7.59
N LYS A 25 7.68 13.67 -8.59
CA LYS A 25 6.46 13.87 -9.38
C LYS A 25 6.26 12.67 -10.31
N LEU A 26 5.07 12.06 -10.30
CA LEU A 26 4.80 10.91 -11.16
C LEU A 26 4.80 11.26 -12.65
N TRP A 27 4.29 12.44 -12.98
CA TRP A 27 4.02 12.86 -14.36
C TRP A 27 4.61 14.25 -14.66
N PRO A 28 5.93 14.43 -14.72
CA PRO A 28 6.53 15.74 -14.94
C PRO A 28 6.16 16.38 -16.30
N ASN A 29 5.74 15.56 -17.27
CA ASN A 29 5.33 16.00 -18.61
C ASN A 29 3.81 15.91 -18.84
N GLY A 30 3.02 15.78 -17.77
CA GLY A 30 1.56 15.62 -17.84
C GLY A 30 1.11 14.16 -17.76
N ALA A 31 0.00 13.94 -17.03
CA ALA A 31 -0.57 12.62 -16.81
C ALA A 31 -1.32 12.10 -18.07
N PRO A 32 -1.40 10.76 -18.27
CA PRO A 32 -2.00 10.17 -19.47
C PRO A 32 -3.52 10.28 -19.52
N ASN A 33 -4.16 10.59 -18.38
CA ASN A 33 -5.61 10.65 -18.22
C ASN A 33 -6.00 11.73 -17.22
N SER A 34 -7.31 12.03 -17.14
CA SER A 34 -7.86 13.08 -16.28
C SER A 34 -9.10 12.58 -15.52
N ASN A 35 -9.22 13.00 -14.27
CA ASN A 35 -10.45 12.88 -13.47
C ASN A 35 -11.38 14.10 -13.64
N HIS A 36 -11.05 15.01 -14.55
CA HIS A 36 -11.76 16.27 -14.84
C HIS A 36 -11.86 17.25 -13.67
N MET A 37 -11.12 17.02 -12.60
CA MET A 37 -10.99 17.97 -11.50
C MET A 37 -9.93 19.03 -11.83
N THR A 38 -10.23 20.29 -11.56
CA THR A 38 -9.32 21.43 -11.80
C THR A 38 -8.99 22.19 -10.54
N GLN A 39 -9.76 21.96 -9.48
CA GLN A 39 -9.59 22.59 -8.16
C GLN A 39 -10.30 21.78 -7.09
N GLN A 40 -9.96 22.06 -5.80
CA GLN A 40 -10.68 21.51 -4.67
C GLN A 40 -12.10 22.07 -4.63
N VAL A 41 -13.09 21.19 -4.51
CA VAL A 41 -14.49 21.56 -4.30
C VAL A 41 -14.84 21.32 -2.85
N GLU A 42 -15.57 22.25 -2.24
CA GLU A 42 -16.03 22.11 -0.86
C GLU A 42 -16.85 20.81 -0.70
N ASN A 43 -16.51 20.01 0.31
CA ASN A 43 -17.11 18.69 0.54
C ASN A 43 -17.02 17.69 -0.65
N GLY A 44 -16.20 18.00 -1.64
CA GLY A 44 -15.92 17.13 -2.77
C GLY A 44 -14.66 16.27 -2.57
N PRO A 45 -14.33 15.39 -3.55
CA PRO A 45 -13.10 14.62 -3.53
C PRO A 45 -11.87 15.52 -3.46
N LEU A 46 -10.80 15.02 -2.80
CA LEU A 46 -9.51 15.70 -2.73
C LEU A 46 -8.97 15.99 -4.12
N TYR A 47 -8.64 17.24 -4.38
CA TYR A 47 -7.93 17.62 -5.59
C TYR A 47 -6.42 17.45 -5.40
N VAL A 48 -5.85 16.48 -6.09
CA VAL A 48 -4.41 16.29 -6.19
C VAL A 48 -3.96 16.82 -7.54
N ALA A 49 -3.38 18.02 -7.54
CA ALA A 49 -2.92 18.69 -8.76
C ALA A 49 -1.75 17.93 -9.42
N GLU A 50 -0.80 17.50 -8.60
CA GLU A 50 0.40 16.75 -9.00
C GLU A 50 0.52 15.50 -8.12
N PRO A 51 0.27 14.30 -8.65
CA PRO A 51 0.51 13.08 -7.91
C PRO A 51 2.01 12.86 -7.69
N THR A 52 2.40 12.49 -6.46
CA THR A 52 3.79 12.35 -6.04
C THR A 52 4.06 11.03 -5.36
N LEU A 53 5.33 10.64 -5.35
CA LEU A 53 5.85 9.51 -4.60
C LEU A 53 6.88 10.04 -3.59
N THR A 54 6.60 9.88 -2.30
CA THR A 54 7.52 10.25 -1.21
C THR A 54 8.30 9.02 -0.78
N VAL A 55 9.58 8.94 -1.10
CA VAL A 55 10.43 7.76 -0.90
C VAL A 55 11.32 7.93 0.33
N TYR A 56 11.21 7.01 1.27
CA TYR A 56 12.03 6.85 2.45
C TYR A 56 13.06 5.74 2.21
N LEU A 57 14.27 6.11 1.85
CA LEU A 57 15.34 5.15 1.57
C LEU A 57 15.82 4.48 2.85
N ALA A 58 15.93 3.15 2.84
CA ALA A 58 16.54 2.43 3.94
C ALA A 58 18.06 2.63 3.92
N LYS A 59 18.64 3.01 5.07
CA LYS A 59 20.09 3.24 5.19
C LYS A 59 20.91 1.99 4.87
N GLU A 60 20.42 0.84 5.32
CA GLU A 60 21.00 -0.47 5.06
C GLU A 60 19.92 -1.32 4.35
N GLY A 61 19.78 -1.10 3.03
CA GLY A 61 18.74 -1.75 2.24
C GLY A 61 18.97 -3.26 2.10
N ASN A 62 17.93 -4.05 2.42
CA ASN A 62 17.93 -5.51 2.29
C ASN A 62 17.56 -6.01 0.89
N GLY A 63 17.32 -5.09 -0.05
CA GLY A 63 16.90 -5.37 -1.42
C GLY A 63 15.38 -5.34 -1.64
N MET A 64 14.59 -5.08 -0.60
CA MET A 64 13.14 -4.93 -0.72
C MET A 64 12.73 -3.45 -0.75
N ALA A 65 11.68 -3.17 -1.52
CA ALA A 65 10.99 -1.89 -1.47
C ALA A 65 9.46 -2.10 -1.52
N ILE A 66 8.71 -1.11 -1.01
CA ILE A 66 7.25 -1.13 -0.98
C ILE A 66 6.71 0.23 -1.41
N VAL A 67 5.71 0.22 -2.32
CA VAL A 67 4.87 1.38 -2.61
C VAL A 67 3.57 1.24 -1.83
N ALA A 68 3.28 2.22 -0.97
CA ALA A 68 2.09 2.26 -0.14
C ALA A 68 1.02 3.17 -0.76
N CYS A 69 -0.21 2.66 -0.85
CA CYS A 69 -1.40 3.35 -1.29
C CYS A 69 -2.32 3.59 -0.08
N PRO A 70 -2.35 4.79 0.52
CA PRO A 70 -3.24 5.10 1.63
C PRO A 70 -4.71 4.98 1.24
N GLY A 71 -5.58 4.66 2.20
CA GLY A 71 -7.03 4.63 2.01
C GLY A 71 -7.68 6.00 2.07
N GLY A 72 -9.00 6.01 2.21
CA GLY A 72 -9.82 7.22 2.28
C GLY A 72 -11.01 7.20 1.33
N GLY A 73 -11.53 6.00 0.99
CA GLY A 73 -12.77 5.81 0.22
C GLY A 73 -12.72 6.37 -1.20
N TYR A 74 -11.53 6.61 -1.76
CA TYR A 74 -11.33 7.33 -3.02
C TYR A 74 -11.88 8.77 -3.02
N THR A 75 -12.05 9.38 -1.82
CA THR A 75 -12.39 10.80 -1.65
C THR A 75 -11.26 11.60 -1.08
N HIS A 76 -10.42 11.00 -0.27
CA HIS A 76 -9.26 11.62 0.38
C HIS A 76 -8.13 10.58 0.55
N LEU A 77 -7.04 10.98 1.18
CA LEU A 77 -5.90 10.12 1.49
C LEU A 77 -5.59 10.15 2.99
N ALA A 78 -5.63 9.00 3.63
CA ALA A 78 -5.26 8.81 5.04
C ALA A 78 -3.73 8.76 5.21
N MET A 79 -3.03 9.81 4.77
CA MET A 79 -1.58 9.86 4.55
C MET A 79 -0.74 9.52 5.77
N GLN A 80 -1.21 9.78 6.99
CA GLN A 80 -0.40 9.59 8.20
C GLN A 80 -0.37 8.11 8.59
N HIS A 81 -1.43 7.61 9.23
CA HIS A 81 -1.47 6.27 9.84
C HIS A 81 -1.57 5.11 8.83
N GLU A 82 -1.92 5.36 7.58
CA GLU A 82 -1.91 4.38 6.47
C GLU A 82 -0.77 4.61 5.48
N GLY A 83 0.09 5.59 5.74
CA GLY A 83 1.20 5.99 4.89
C GLY A 83 2.46 6.29 5.68
N HIS A 84 2.72 7.59 5.93
CA HIS A 84 4.01 8.09 6.42
C HIS A 84 4.45 7.51 7.77
N ASP A 85 3.53 7.22 8.71
CA ASP A 85 3.87 6.71 10.04
C ASP A 85 4.55 5.32 9.99
N MET A 86 4.36 4.56 8.91
CA MET A 86 4.97 3.24 8.73
C MET A 86 6.42 3.31 8.24
N ALA A 87 6.89 4.47 7.73
CA ALA A 87 8.18 4.59 7.06
C ALA A 87 9.35 4.15 7.94
N ASN A 88 9.40 4.65 9.19
CA ASN A 88 10.48 4.31 10.11
C ASN A 88 10.50 2.82 10.47
N TRP A 89 9.33 2.20 10.57
CA TRP A 89 9.23 0.78 10.89
C TRP A 89 9.77 -0.08 9.73
N PHE A 90 9.39 0.20 8.48
CA PHE A 90 9.93 -0.51 7.31
C PHE A 90 11.43 -0.24 7.12
N ASN A 91 11.88 1.01 7.26
CA ASN A 91 13.30 1.35 7.14
C ASN A 91 14.17 0.66 8.22
N SER A 92 13.63 0.47 9.44
CA SER A 92 14.35 -0.26 10.51
C SER A 92 14.59 -1.73 10.16
N GLN A 93 13.85 -2.28 9.19
CA GLN A 93 14.01 -3.64 8.67
C GLN A 93 14.81 -3.69 7.36
N GLY A 94 15.41 -2.58 6.95
CA GLY A 94 16.16 -2.48 5.71
C GLY A 94 15.29 -2.39 4.46
N ILE A 95 13.99 -2.06 4.58
CA ILE A 95 13.06 -1.97 3.46
C ILE A 95 12.89 -0.51 3.06
N THR A 96 13.19 -0.18 1.81
CA THR A 96 12.86 1.13 1.23
C THR A 96 11.35 1.26 1.11
N TYR A 97 10.81 2.38 1.61
CA TYR A 97 9.36 2.56 1.72
C TYR A 97 8.93 3.84 1.00
N ALA A 98 7.91 3.76 0.17
CA ALA A 98 7.43 4.90 -0.59
C ALA A 98 5.93 5.08 -0.39
N VAL A 99 5.49 6.32 -0.17
CA VAL A 99 4.07 6.67 0.00
C VAL A 99 3.57 7.41 -1.23
N LEU A 100 2.51 6.87 -1.83
CA LEU A 100 1.91 7.41 -3.03
C LEU A 100 0.79 8.40 -2.71
N THR A 101 0.94 9.64 -3.16
CA THR A 101 -0.14 10.63 -3.23
C THR A 101 -0.80 10.52 -4.61
N TYR A 102 -1.82 9.67 -4.73
CA TYR A 102 -2.50 9.42 -6.01
C TYR A 102 -3.72 10.32 -6.20
N ARG A 103 -4.08 10.55 -7.47
CA ARG A 103 -5.26 11.34 -7.84
C ARG A 103 -6.55 10.57 -7.55
N MET A 104 -7.56 11.28 -7.04
CA MET A 104 -8.88 10.70 -6.85
C MET A 104 -9.50 10.35 -8.21
N PRO A 105 -10.25 9.24 -8.29
CA PRO A 105 -10.83 8.77 -9.55
C PRO A 105 -11.92 9.71 -10.08
N ASN A 106 -12.79 10.22 -9.22
CA ASN A 106 -13.98 10.99 -9.60
C ASN A 106 -14.79 10.28 -10.73
N GLY A 107 -15.00 8.97 -10.58
CA GLY A 107 -15.68 8.10 -11.56
C GLY A 107 -14.78 7.57 -12.70
N ASN A 108 -13.51 7.98 -12.77
CA ASN A 108 -12.55 7.47 -13.74
C ASN A 108 -11.53 6.54 -13.06
N ASN A 109 -11.81 5.26 -13.06
CA ASN A 109 -11.02 4.21 -12.40
C ASN A 109 -9.58 4.07 -12.94
N GLU A 110 -9.31 4.49 -14.17
CA GLU A 110 -7.97 4.43 -14.77
C GLU A 110 -7.02 5.48 -14.17
N VAL A 111 -7.53 6.53 -13.53
CA VAL A 111 -6.70 7.61 -12.98
C VAL A 111 -5.84 7.11 -11.81
N PRO A 112 -6.38 6.59 -10.70
CA PRO A 112 -5.55 6.08 -9.61
C PRO A 112 -4.72 4.86 -10.02
N LEU A 113 -5.25 3.99 -10.91
CA LEU A 113 -4.52 2.84 -11.41
C LEU A 113 -3.25 3.24 -12.16
N SER A 114 -3.36 4.23 -13.08
CA SER A 114 -2.20 4.73 -13.81
C SER A 114 -1.16 5.36 -12.88
N ASP A 115 -1.58 6.09 -11.84
CA ASP A 115 -0.67 6.68 -10.87
C ASP A 115 0.10 5.60 -10.07
N ALA A 116 -0.61 4.56 -9.62
CA ALA A 116 0.02 3.46 -8.88
C ALA A 116 0.97 2.62 -9.76
N GLN A 117 0.60 2.35 -11.00
CA GLN A 117 1.47 1.67 -11.96
C GLN A 117 2.72 2.52 -12.29
N GLN A 118 2.57 3.84 -12.41
CA GLN A 118 3.71 4.75 -12.65
C GLN A 118 4.64 4.80 -11.43
N ALA A 119 4.10 4.76 -10.22
CA ALA A 119 4.93 4.68 -9.01
C ALA A 119 5.82 3.43 -9.02
N LEU A 120 5.27 2.25 -9.40
CA LEU A 120 6.08 1.04 -9.55
C LEU A 120 7.15 1.19 -10.65
N ARG A 121 6.82 1.78 -11.81
CA ARG A 121 7.81 2.05 -12.87
C ARG A 121 8.95 2.93 -12.38
N ILE A 122 8.65 3.99 -11.65
CA ILE A 122 9.65 4.90 -11.07
C ILE A 122 10.57 4.13 -10.11
N MET A 123 10.00 3.34 -9.18
CA MET A 123 10.81 2.55 -8.24
C MET A 123 11.72 1.56 -8.97
N ARG A 124 11.24 0.92 -10.05
CA ARG A 124 12.07 0.00 -10.86
C ARG A 124 13.13 0.73 -11.68
N GLN A 125 12.88 1.96 -12.14
CA GLN A 125 13.89 2.79 -12.83
C GLN A 125 15.06 3.15 -11.92
N HIS A 126 14.80 3.29 -10.61
CA HIS A 126 15.83 3.56 -9.59
C HIS A 126 16.34 2.29 -8.90
N ALA A 127 16.03 1.09 -9.42
CA ALA A 127 16.32 -0.17 -8.72
C ALA A 127 17.81 -0.36 -8.42
N ASP A 128 18.68 -0.05 -9.36
CA ASP A 128 20.13 -0.16 -9.17
C ASP A 128 20.66 0.85 -8.15
N GLU A 129 20.20 2.11 -8.25
CA GLU A 129 20.61 3.20 -7.36
C GLU A 129 20.19 2.95 -5.91
N TRP A 130 18.97 2.43 -5.72
CA TRP A 130 18.35 2.21 -4.39
C TRP A 130 18.46 0.78 -3.90
N ASN A 131 19.22 -0.07 -4.59
CA ASN A 131 19.37 -1.50 -4.27
C ASN A 131 18.02 -2.22 -4.12
N ILE A 132 17.13 -2.09 -5.09
CA ILE A 132 15.81 -2.74 -5.10
C ILE A 132 15.86 -3.99 -5.98
N ARG A 133 15.64 -5.15 -5.38
CA ARG A 133 15.53 -6.46 -6.07
C ARG A 133 14.10 -6.99 -6.08
N GLN A 134 13.33 -6.68 -5.04
CA GLN A 134 11.92 -7.03 -4.91
C GLN A 134 11.11 -5.78 -4.58
N LEU A 135 10.05 -5.55 -5.34
CA LEU A 135 9.18 -4.38 -5.20
C LEU A 135 7.74 -4.82 -4.91
N GLY A 136 7.29 -4.59 -3.69
CA GLY A 136 5.91 -4.83 -3.27
C GLY A 136 5.00 -3.62 -3.45
N ILE A 137 3.71 -3.91 -3.40
CA ILE A 137 2.66 -2.90 -3.25
C ILE A 137 1.91 -3.13 -1.95
N MET A 138 1.54 -2.07 -1.25
CA MET A 138 0.78 -2.11 -0.02
C MET A 138 -0.41 -1.16 -0.12
N GLY A 139 -1.52 -1.50 0.49
CA GLY A 139 -2.65 -0.57 0.56
C GLY A 139 -3.61 -0.87 1.69
N ALA A 140 -4.30 0.18 2.15
CA ALA A 140 -5.31 0.11 3.19
C ALA A 140 -6.67 0.56 2.66
N SER A 141 -7.77 -0.11 3.04
CA SER A 141 -9.13 0.29 2.68
C SER A 141 -9.30 0.44 1.16
N ALA A 142 -9.72 1.61 0.66
CA ALA A 142 -9.75 1.93 -0.77
C ALA A 142 -8.36 1.87 -1.43
N GLY A 143 -7.28 2.21 -0.70
CA GLY A 143 -5.90 1.99 -1.16
C GLY A 143 -5.54 0.51 -1.25
N GLY A 144 -6.15 -0.34 -0.43
CA GLY A 144 -6.08 -1.79 -0.55
C GLY A 144 -6.76 -2.30 -1.82
N HIS A 145 -7.87 -1.68 -2.22
CA HIS A 145 -8.48 -1.92 -3.53
C HIS A 145 -7.51 -1.54 -4.65
N LEU A 146 -6.91 -0.33 -4.59
CA LEU A 146 -5.94 0.10 -5.60
C LEU A 146 -4.74 -0.84 -5.67
N ALA A 147 -4.17 -1.26 -4.54
CA ALA A 147 -3.05 -2.19 -4.49
C ALA A 147 -3.39 -3.56 -5.08
N SER A 148 -4.55 -4.14 -4.74
CA SER A 148 -5.02 -5.40 -5.30
C SER A 148 -5.42 -5.27 -6.79
N THR A 149 -5.90 -4.08 -7.22
CA THR A 149 -6.13 -3.80 -8.64
C THR A 149 -4.81 -3.81 -9.42
N VAL A 150 -3.76 -3.14 -8.93
CA VAL A 150 -2.44 -3.22 -9.57
C VAL A 150 -1.93 -4.66 -9.61
N ALA A 151 -2.13 -5.44 -8.53
CA ALA A 151 -1.69 -6.84 -8.43
C ALA A 151 -2.45 -7.80 -9.37
N THR A 152 -3.61 -7.41 -9.90
CA THR A 152 -4.44 -8.22 -10.80
C THR A 152 -4.54 -7.65 -12.22
N HIS A 153 -4.27 -6.35 -12.41
CA HIS A 153 -4.39 -5.63 -13.69
C HIS A 153 -3.05 -5.07 -14.19
N PHE A 154 -1.93 -5.67 -13.80
CA PHE A 154 -0.63 -5.29 -14.34
C PHE A 154 -0.57 -5.59 -15.84
N THR A 155 0.16 -4.75 -16.58
CA THR A 155 0.27 -4.86 -18.05
C THR A 155 1.59 -5.46 -18.50
N ASP A 156 2.62 -5.39 -17.64
CA ASP A 156 3.98 -5.84 -17.92
C ASP A 156 4.76 -6.06 -16.62
N ALA A 157 6.01 -6.50 -16.74
CA ALA A 157 6.88 -6.77 -15.59
C ALA A 157 7.17 -5.50 -14.75
N ALA A 158 7.16 -4.31 -15.35
CA ALA A 158 7.45 -3.08 -14.62
C ALA A 158 6.26 -2.62 -13.74
N THR A 159 5.04 -3.04 -14.10
CA THR A 159 3.81 -2.73 -13.34
C THR A 159 3.34 -3.88 -12.46
N ARG A 160 3.93 -5.08 -12.60
CA ARG A 160 3.63 -6.22 -11.73
C ARG A 160 4.44 -6.09 -10.44
N PRO A 161 3.80 -5.97 -9.26
CA PRO A 161 4.51 -6.06 -7.99
C PRO A 161 4.99 -7.50 -7.73
N ASP A 162 6.05 -7.66 -6.94
CA ASP A 162 6.56 -8.98 -6.57
C ASP A 162 5.77 -9.59 -5.40
N PHE A 163 5.11 -8.75 -4.60
CA PHE A 163 4.20 -9.15 -3.51
C PHE A 163 3.21 -8.03 -3.18
N GLN A 164 2.17 -8.35 -2.42
CA GLN A 164 1.16 -7.38 -1.98
C GLN A 164 0.85 -7.52 -0.48
N ILE A 165 0.61 -6.37 0.19
CA ILE A 165 0.24 -6.28 1.61
C ILE A 165 -1.06 -5.47 1.71
N LEU A 166 -2.10 -6.05 2.27
CA LEU A 166 -3.43 -5.46 2.27
C LEU A 166 -3.99 -5.34 3.70
N PHE A 167 -4.33 -4.12 4.08
CA PHE A 167 -4.94 -3.78 5.37
C PHE A 167 -6.43 -3.52 5.18
N TYR A 168 -7.29 -4.31 5.79
CA TYR A 168 -8.76 -4.19 5.70
C TYR A 168 -9.22 -3.71 4.32
N PRO A 169 -8.77 -4.37 3.24
CA PRO A 169 -8.94 -3.85 1.89
C PRO A 169 -10.40 -3.88 1.45
N VAL A 170 -10.84 -2.85 0.75
CA VAL A 170 -11.88 -3.02 -0.24
C VAL A 170 -11.30 -3.91 -1.34
N VAL A 171 -12.06 -4.88 -1.84
CA VAL A 171 -11.60 -5.80 -2.90
C VAL A 171 -12.67 -5.93 -3.98
N THR A 172 -13.92 -6.21 -3.54
CA THR A 172 -15.05 -6.36 -4.45
C THR A 172 -15.67 -5.01 -4.82
N MET A 173 -16.27 -4.95 -6.00
CA MET A 173 -17.21 -3.89 -6.41
C MET A 173 -18.65 -4.43 -6.50
N ASP A 174 -18.93 -5.63 -5.93
CA ASP A 174 -20.30 -6.14 -5.79
C ASP A 174 -21.06 -5.31 -4.75
N PRO A 175 -22.15 -4.62 -5.13
CA PRO A 175 -22.91 -3.76 -4.22
C PRO A 175 -23.47 -4.46 -2.98
N THR A 176 -23.51 -5.78 -2.97
CA THR A 176 -24.08 -6.55 -1.83
C THR A 176 -23.15 -6.59 -0.61
N TYR A 177 -21.83 -6.40 -0.78
CA TYR A 177 -20.86 -6.44 0.33
C TYR A 177 -19.60 -5.57 0.13
N THR A 178 -19.59 -4.68 -0.87
CA THR A 178 -18.52 -3.67 -1.02
C THR A 178 -18.70 -2.50 -0.06
N HIS A 179 -17.67 -1.67 0.08
CA HIS A 179 -17.81 -0.32 0.61
C HIS A 179 -18.37 0.60 -0.49
N MET A 180 -19.66 0.93 -0.41
CA MET A 180 -20.37 1.68 -1.47
C MET A 180 -19.75 3.05 -1.77
N GLY A 181 -19.18 3.73 -0.77
CA GLY A 181 -18.46 4.98 -1.01
C GLY A 181 -17.28 4.81 -1.97
N SER A 182 -16.46 3.76 -1.78
CA SER A 182 -15.35 3.46 -2.70
C SER A 182 -15.85 3.04 -4.07
N HIS A 183 -16.92 2.25 -4.14
CA HIS A 183 -17.55 1.83 -5.40
C HIS A 183 -17.97 3.04 -6.23
N ASP A 184 -18.80 3.93 -5.65
CA ASP A 184 -19.36 5.09 -6.36
C ASP A 184 -18.28 6.10 -6.78
N ASN A 185 -17.27 6.32 -5.92
CA ASN A 185 -16.18 7.23 -6.23
C ASN A 185 -15.28 6.70 -7.35
N LEU A 186 -15.03 5.39 -7.37
CA LEU A 186 -14.17 4.76 -8.37
C LEU A 186 -14.85 4.58 -9.71
N LEU A 187 -16.08 4.05 -9.71
CA LEU A 187 -16.78 3.60 -10.91
C LEU A 187 -17.90 4.56 -11.39
N GLY A 188 -18.25 5.55 -10.56
CA GLY A 188 -19.46 6.36 -10.74
C GLY A 188 -20.69 5.69 -10.12
N LYS A 189 -21.78 6.45 -10.00
CA LYS A 189 -23.00 5.99 -9.28
C LYS A 189 -23.79 4.87 -9.97
N ASN A 190 -23.65 4.72 -11.26
CA ASN A 190 -24.40 3.74 -12.05
C ASN A 190 -23.47 3.03 -13.05
N PRO A 191 -22.45 2.29 -12.58
CA PRO A 191 -21.56 1.57 -13.48
C PRO A 191 -22.28 0.39 -14.13
N SER A 192 -21.75 -0.09 -15.25
CA SER A 192 -22.22 -1.36 -15.81
C SER A 192 -21.77 -2.53 -14.92
N LYS A 193 -22.55 -3.60 -14.91
CA LYS A 193 -22.17 -4.84 -14.19
C LYS A 193 -20.82 -5.39 -14.66
N ALA A 194 -20.50 -5.23 -15.93
CA ALA A 194 -19.21 -5.63 -16.47
C ALA A 194 -18.04 -4.81 -15.86
N LEU A 195 -18.25 -3.52 -15.56
CA LEU A 195 -17.27 -2.68 -14.92
C LEU A 195 -17.10 -3.05 -13.44
N GLU A 196 -18.20 -3.31 -12.70
CA GLU A 196 -18.15 -3.85 -11.35
C GLU A 196 -17.37 -5.16 -11.29
N GLN A 197 -17.65 -6.10 -12.19
CA GLN A 197 -16.94 -7.36 -12.28
C GLN A 197 -15.45 -7.17 -12.61
N LYS A 198 -15.11 -6.26 -13.52
CA LYS A 198 -13.72 -5.97 -13.89
C LYS A 198 -12.91 -5.49 -12.68
N TYR A 199 -13.50 -4.66 -11.81
CA TYR A 199 -12.85 -4.10 -10.64
C TYR A 199 -13.16 -4.83 -9.34
N SER A 200 -13.87 -5.96 -9.38
CA SER A 200 -13.95 -6.94 -8.29
C SER A 200 -12.71 -7.83 -8.36
N ASN A 201 -11.67 -7.49 -7.59
CA ASN A 201 -10.33 -8.07 -7.75
C ASN A 201 -10.26 -9.55 -7.40
N GLU A 202 -11.17 -10.08 -6.55
CA GLU A 202 -11.32 -11.50 -6.29
C GLU A 202 -11.69 -12.31 -7.55
N LEU A 203 -12.33 -11.66 -8.53
CA LEU A 203 -12.68 -12.27 -9.82
C LEU A 203 -11.55 -12.20 -10.85
N GLN A 204 -10.51 -11.39 -10.59
CA GLN A 204 -9.40 -11.12 -11.51
C GLN A 204 -8.12 -11.88 -11.15
N VAL A 205 -8.13 -12.67 -10.07
CA VAL A 205 -6.97 -13.45 -9.64
C VAL A 205 -6.59 -14.50 -10.67
N THR A 206 -5.31 -14.54 -11.03
CA THR A 206 -4.70 -15.54 -11.92
C THR A 206 -3.50 -16.18 -11.25
N PRO A 207 -2.91 -17.27 -11.78
CA PRO A 207 -1.67 -17.82 -11.27
C PRO A 207 -0.46 -16.87 -11.30
N GLN A 208 -0.55 -15.76 -12.06
CA GLN A 208 0.47 -14.71 -12.13
C GLN A 208 0.28 -13.60 -11.09
N THR A 209 -0.86 -13.57 -10.39
CA THR A 209 -1.09 -12.64 -9.27
C THR A 209 -0.02 -12.84 -8.19
N PRO A 210 0.62 -11.77 -7.68
CA PRO A 210 1.70 -11.91 -6.70
C PRO A 210 1.23 -12.41 -5.33
N PRO A 211 2.13 -13.04 -4.54
CA PRO A 211 1.84 -13.45 -3.16
C PRO A 211 1.26 -12.33 -2.32
N ALA A 212 0.37 -12.67 -1.38
CA ALA A 212 -0.37 -11.69 -0.58
C ALA A 212 -0.28 -11.93 0.94
N PHE A 213 -0.11 -10.84 1.69
CA PHE A 213 -0.33 -10.77 3.13
C PHE A 213 -1.55 -9.88 3.39
N ILE A 214 -2.59 -10.43 4.01
CA ILE A 214 -3.89 -9.76 4.18
C ILE A 214 -4.23 -9.70 5.67
N MET A 215 -4.70 -8.54 6.13
CA MET A 215 -5.13 -8.32 7.52
C MET A 215 -6.49 -7.63 7.56
N HIS A 216 -7.36 -8.03 8.52
CA HIS A 216 -8.68 -7.44 8.67
C HIS A 216 -9.20 -7.62 10.10
N SER A 217 -10.07 -6.71 10.56
CA SER A 217 -10.83 -6.88 11.80
C SER A 217 -12.18 -7.53 11.50
N SER A 218 -12.62 -8.47 12.36
CA SER A 218 -13.89 -9.18 12.12
C SER A 218 -15.14 -8.32 12.40
N ASP A 219 -14.96 -7.24 13.18
CA ASP A 219 -15.98 -6.27 13.56
C ASP A 219 -15.96 -5.00 12.68
N ASP A 220 -15.31 -5.05 11.51
CA ASP A 220 -15.27 -3.93 10.55
C ASP A 220 -16.63 -3.75 9.86
N ASP A 221 -17.37 -2.72 10.30
CA ASP A 221 -18.69 -2.36 9.76
C ASP A 221 -18.60 -1.44 8.51
N THR A 222 -17.41 -0.91 8.21
CA THR A 222 -17.17 -0.05 7.04
C THR A 222 -16.85 -0.85 5.79
N VAL A 223 -15.90 -1.79 5.92
CA VAL A 223 -15.54 -2.74 4.86
C VAL A 223 -15.74 -4.15 5.38
N PRO A 224 -16.79 -4.86 4.99
CA PRO A 224 -17.03 -6.22 5.46
C PRO A 224 -15.84 -7.14 5.26
N VAL A 225 -15.47 -7.91 6.29
CA VAL A 225 -14.32 -8.83 6.27
C VAL A 225 -14.39 -9.85 5.11
N ALA A 226 -15.58 -10.07 4.57
CA ALA A 226 -15.83 -10.89 3.39
C ALA A 226 -14.98 -10.46 2.18
N ASN A 227 -14.64 -9.16 2.05
CA ASN A 227 -13.70 -8.67 1.03
C ASN A 227 -12.37 -9.42 1.09
N SER A 228 -11.75 -9.45 2.26
CA SER A 228 -10.47 -10.15 2.49
C SER A 228 -10.59 -11.66 2.36
N VAL A 229 -11.65 -12.25 2.91
CA VAL A 229 -11.88 -13.71 2.88
C VAL A 229 -12.04 -14.20 1.44
N ASN A 230 -12.89 -13.56 0.63
CA ASN A 230 -13.12 -13.96 -0.75
C ASN A 230 -11.87 -13.77 -1.62
N TYR A 231 -11.10 -12.70 -1.40
CA TYR A 231 -9.84 -12.51 -2.11
C TYR A 231 -8.81 -13.59 -1.75
N TYR A 232 -8.66 -13.90 -0.46
CA TYR A 232 -7.81 -15.00 -0.01
C TYR A 232 -8.19 -16.34 -0.64
N LEU A 233 -9.49 -16.68 -0.66
CA LEU A 233 -9.97 -17.91 -1.29
C LEU A 233 -9.68 -17.94 -2.80
N ALA A 234 -9.82 -16.81 -3.49
CA ALA A 234 -9.49 -16.70 -4.91
C ALA A 234 -7.98 -16.90 -5.16
N LEU A 235 -7.11 -16.34 -4.31
CA LEU A 235 -5.65 -16.55 -4.37
C LEU A 235 -5.30 -18.03 -4.17
N VAL A 236 -5.84 -18.67 -3.13
CA VAL A 236 -5.61 -20.10 -2.84
C VAL A 236 -6.10 -20.98 -4.00
N LYS A 237 -7.28 -20.71 -4.55
CA LYS A 237 -7.83 -21.42 -5.72
C LYS A 237 -6.89 -21.37 -6.92
N ASN A 238 -6.22 -20.22 -7.12
CA ASN A 238 -5.27 -20.01 -8.21
C ASN A 238 -3.82 -20.42 -7.84
N LYS A 239 -3.60 -21.08 -6.68
CA LYS A 239 -2.30 -21.52 -6.18
C LYS A 239 -1.30 -20.37 -5.95
N VAL A 240 -1.81 -19.18 -5.68
CA VAL A 240 -1.01 -18.03 -5.28
C VAL A 240 -0.75 -18.11 -3.78
N PRO A 241 0.50 -18.07 -3.31
CA PRO A 241 0.80 -18.04 -1.87
C PRO A 241 0.14 -16.84 -1.19
N ALA A 242 -0.65 -17.08 -0.16
CA ALA A 242 -1.33 -16.02 0.58
C ALA A 242 -1.52 -16.41 2.04
N CYS A 243 -1.55 -15.41 2.92
CA CYS A 243 -2.00 -15.57 4.29
C CYS A 243 -3.04 -14.50 4.61
N LEU A 244 -3.97 -14.85 5.49
CA LEU A 244 -5.02 -13.98 5.99
C LEU A 244 -5.00 -14.01 7.52
N HIS A 245 -4.81 -12.84 8.12
CA HIS A 245 -4.87 -12.63 9.56
C HIS A 245 -6.13 -11.83 9.92
N THR A 246 -7.04 -12.45 10.65
CA THR A 246 -8.24 -11.77 11.14
C THR A 246 -8.13 -11.52 12.64
N TYR A 247 -8.53 -10.33 13.07
CA TYR A 247 -8.55 -9.92 14.46
C TYR A 247 -10.00 -9.77 14.93
N PRO A 248 -10.34 -10.23 16.14
CA PRO A 248 -11.75 -10.23 16.57
C PRO A 248 -12.36 -8.84 16.69
N ILE A 249 -11.53 -7.83 17.06
CA ILE A 249 -11.96 -6.44 17.24
C ILE A 249 -10.91 -5.49 16.66
N GLY A 250 -11.33 -4.28 16.29
CA GLY A 250 -10.45 -3.22 15.77
C GLY A 250 -11.17 -2.24 14.87
N ASP A 251 -12.39 -2.58 14.43
CA ASP A 251 -13.15 -1.77 13.48
C ASP A 251 -12.32 -1.47 12.21
N HIS A 252 -12.54 -0.34 11.57
CA HIS A 252 -11.89 0.06 10.33
C HIS A 252 -10.80 1.13 10.56
N GLY A 253 -9.79 1.17 9.67
CA GLY A 253 -8.88 2.31 9.58
C GLY A 253 -7.83 2.40 10.70
N TRP A 254 -7.44 1.28 11.32
CA TRP A 254 -6.44 1.30 12.39
C TRP A 254 -5.00 1.57 11.89
N GLY A 255 -4.64 1.15 10.67
CA GLY A 255 -3.32 1.41 10.07
C GLY A 255 -2.16 1.15 11.04
N PHE A 256 -1.28 2.16 11.22
CA PHE A 256 -0.14 2.08 12.14
C PHE A 256 -0.40 2.69 13.53
N ARG A 257 -1.66 2.90 13.91
CA ARG A 257 -2.01 3.51 15.19
C ARG A 257 -1.66 2.62 16.38
N ASP A 258 -1.06 3.21 17.43
CA ASP A 258 -0.74 2.51 18.68
C ASP A 258 -1.99 2.07 19.46
N SER A 259 -3.14 2.70 19.20
CA SER A 259 -4.42 2.35 19.80
C SER A 259 -4.97 0.98 19.31
N PHE A 260 -4.48 0.45 18.18
CA PHE A 260 -4.91 -0.86 17.72
C PHE A 260 -4.32 -1.97 18.59
N THR A 261 -5.18 -2.70 19.28
CA THR A 261 -4.80 -3.73 20.27
C THR A 261 -3.86 -4.79 19.70
N TYR A 262 -4.00 -5.12 18.43
CA TYR A 262 -3.22 -6.18 17.76
C TYR A 262 -2.03 -5.65 16.93
N LYS A 263 -1.61 -4.38 17.16
CA LYS A 263 -0.49 -3.79 16.42
C LYS A 263 0.77 -4.65 16.51
N ARG A 264 1.14 -5.11 17.71
CA ARG A 264 2.32 -5.94 17.91
C ARG A 264 2.21 -7.30 17.18
N GLN A 265 1.03 -7.88 17.14
CA GLN A 265 0.78 -9.15 16.48
C GLN A 265 0.98 -9.01 14.96
N TRP A 266 0.28 -8.07 14.31
CA TRP A 266 0.37 -7.94 12.87
C TRP A 266 1.77 -7.50 12.41
N THR A 267 2.44 -6.61 13.16
CA THR A 267 3.81 -6.21 12.81
C THR A 267 4.77 -7.38 12.89
N GLY A 268 4.65 -8.24 13.91
CA GLY A 268 5.48 -9.44 14.04
C GLY A 268 5.23 -10.48 12.95
N GLU A 269 3.97 -10.72 12.60
CA GLU A 269 3.60 -11.65 11.52
C GLU A 269 4.04 -11.11 10.15
N LEU A 270 3.87 -9.82 9.88
CA LEU A 270 4.31 -9.20 8.64
C LEU A 270 5.84 -9.23 8.52
N GLU A 271 6.57 -8.91 9.59
CA GLU A 271 8.04 -8.98 9.61
C GLU A 271 8.54 -10.39 9.28
N LYS A 272 7.94 -11.42 9.90
CA LYS A 272 8.26 -12.81 9.62
C LYS A 272 8.00 -13.16 8.15
N TRP A 273 6.84 -12.81 7.63
CA TRP A 273 6.46 -13.09 6.24
C TRP A 273 7.39 -12.39 5.23
N LEU A 274 7.75 -11.12 5.48
CA LEU A 274 8.68 -10.37 4.64
C LEU A 274 10.07 -11.02 4.60
N ARG A 275 10.58 -11.52 5.74
CA ARG A 275 11.83 -12.28 5.77
C ARG A 275 11.75 -13.59 4.99
N GLU A 276 10.63 -14.29 5.06
CA GLU A 276 10.44 -15.56 4.32
C GLU A 276 10.42 -15.36 2.80
N ILE A 277 9.79 -14.29 2.30
CA ILE A 277 9.76 -14.01 0.86
C ILE A 277 11.05 -13.41 0.33
N ASN A 278 11.84 -12.70 1.15
CA ASN A 278 13.13 -12.13 0.75
C ASN A 278 14.23 -13.20 0.62
N ASN A 279 14.08 -14.34 1.28
CA ASN A 279 15.04 -15.44 1.25
C ASN A 279 14.79 -16.46 0.11
N LYS A 280 13.77 -16.23 -0.71
CA LYS A 280 13.46 -17.08 -1.89
C LYS A 280 14.04 -16.50 -3.16
#